data_4f3d66db77b634629016328032c2d398
#
_entry.id   4f3d66db77b634629016328032c2d398
#
_cell.length_a   1.000
_cell.length_b   1.000
_cell.length_c   1.000
_cell.angle_alpha   90.00
_cell.angle_beta   90.00
_cell.angle_gamma   90.00
#
_symmetry.space_group_name_H-M   'P 1'
#
loop_
_entity.id
_entity.type
_entity.pdbx_description
1 polymer ?
#
loop_
_entity_poly.entity_id
_entity_poly.type
_entity_poly.pdbx_seq_one_letter_code
_entity_poly.pdbx_strand_id
1 'polypeptide(L)'
;MKRKKAMAVLFFAVALAGSSMTAGCGAEEKQTAEEQTEAPAQEETAAEHTVTYYDSDGTTVLKTKTAADGACAEEFTPEKAGETFVGWYATPQMSRKYDFGTQVKEDTALYAGFTSYVEDTRTFVIVGSGTGAVLAESDWGAVIGEAQTMTKEENDEANVYTITLDLYAGDQFQFAINGSWEDQRGFGYMTTIAQDGTEYFKNSGGIGETGAKKSNIEVAVSGNYTFTLTTYPGEDVYDTEDSYYTEETKENFNMNPYDTITWTYNGAATD
;
A
#
# COMPACT_ATOMS: atom_id res chain seq x y z
N MET A 1 -26.39 -55.35 22.50
CA MET A 1 -25.70 -55.59 23.80
C MET A 1 -24.92 -54.35 24.23
N LYS A 2 -25.20 -53.89 25.44
CA LYS A 2 -24.61 -52.74 26.13
C LYS A 2 -23.10 -52.96 26.38
N ARG A 3 -22.26 -51.91 26.34
CA ARG A 3 -21.34 -51.55 27.43
C ARG A 3 -20.82 -50.13 27.30
N LYS A 4 -21.17 -49.28 28.26
CA LYS A 4 -20.57 -47.99 28.62
C LYS A 4 -19.29 -48.25 29.41
N LYS A 5 -18.28 -47.34 29.32
CA LYS A 5 -17.34 -46.91 30.38
C LYS A 5 -16.75 -45.59 29.89
N ALA A 6 -16.99 -44.47 30.44
CA ALA A 6 -16.66 -43.78 31.70
C ALA A 6 -15.16 -43.38 31.79
N MET A 7 -14.93 -42.09 31.63
CA MET A 7 -14.26 -41.10 32.50
C MET A 7 -12.76 -41.30 32.86
N ALA A 8 -11.94 -40.37 32.47
CA ALA A 8 -10.86 -39.84 33.31
C ALA A 8 -10.60 -38.35 32.93
N VAL A 9 -10.82 -37.51 33.92
CA VAL A 9 -10.46 -36.09 33.97
C VAL A 9 -9.01 -36.01 34.42
N LEU A 10 -8.17 -35.28 33.70
CA LEU A 10 -6.83 -34.93 34.18
C LEU A 10 -6.67 -33.40 34.09
N PHE A 11 -6.64 -32.75 35.24
CA PHE A 11 -6.25 -31.36 35.41
C PHE A 11 -4.75 -31.21 35.16
N PHE A 12 -4.32 -30.29 34.32
CA PHE A 12 -2.98 -29.75 34.34
C PHE A 12 -3.04 -28.23 34.44
N ALA A 13 -2.25 -27.74 35.37
CA ALA A 13 -2.18 -26.34 35.77
C ALA A 13 -1.42 -25.52 34.72
N VAL A 14 -1.91 -24.29 34.56
CA VAL A 14 -1.44 -23.26 33.64
C VAL A 14 -0.19 -22.59 34.21
N ALA A 15 0.85 -22.46 33.39
CA ALA A 15 1.92 -21.49 33.54
C ALA A 15 1.61 -20.28 32.68
N LEU A 16 1.47 -19.10 33.30
CA LEU A 16 1.39 -17.82 32.59
C LEU A 16 2.72 -17.50 31.91
N ALA A 17 2.71 -17.45 30.60
CA ALA A 17 3.71 -16.75 29.84
C ALA A 17 3.01 -15.55 29.17
N GLY A 18 3.39 -14.34 29.57
CA GLY A 18 2.87 -13.11 28.98
C GLY A 18 3.34 -13.00 27.52
N SER A 19 2.38 -12.97 26.62
CA SER A 19 2.61 -12.59 25.23
C SER A 19 2.06 -11.18 25.03
N SER A 20 2.95 -10.24 24.75
CA SER A 20 2.59 -8.91 24.26
C SER A 20 1.94 -9.06 22.88
N MET A 21 0.64 -8.89 22.81
CA MET A 21 -0.09 -8.79 21.55
C MET A 21 0.07 -7.37 21.01
N THR A 22 0.71 -7.25 19.85
CA THR A 22 0.60 -6.06 19.02
C THR A 22 -0.80 -6.10 18.39
N ALA A 23 -1.69 -5.23 18.88
CA ALA A 23 -3.02 -5.06 18.31
C ALA A 23 -2.89 -4.31 16.97
N GLY A 24 -3.05 -5.03 15.86
CA GLY A 24 -3.36 -4.42 14.57
C GLY A 24 -4.82 -3.96 14.54
N CYS A 25 -5.14 -2.92 13.76
CA CYS A 25 -6.51 -2.46 13.57
C CYS A 25 -7.34 -3.49 12.81
N GLY A 26 -8.02 -4.36 13.54
CA GLY A 26 -8.93 -5.37 13.01
C GLY A 26 -10.19 -5.47 13.89
N ALA A 27 -11.33 -5.73 13.27
CA ALA A 27 -12.67 -5.65 13.85
C ALA A 27 -12.85 -6.40 15.17
N GLU A 28 -13.55 -5.79 16.13
CA GLU A 28 -13.89 -6.33 17.43
C GLU A 28 -14.88 -7.50 17.35
N GLU A 29 -14.52 -8.66 17.89
CA GLU A 29 -15.47 -9.68 18.30
C GLU A 29 -15.93 -9.44 19.75
N LYS A 30 -17.24 -9.29 19.93
CA LYS A 30 -17.89 -9.16 21.24
C LYS A 30 -17.81 -10.46 22.00
N GLN A 31 -17.05 -10.51 23.09
CA GLN A 31 -17.20 -11.51 24.13
C GLN A 31 -17.94 -10.92 25.32
N THR A 32 -19.05 -11.60 25.70
CA THR A 32 -19.82 -11.33 26.90
C THR A 32 -19.02 -11.77 28.14
N ALA A 33 -18.75 -10.84 29.04
CA ALA A 33 -18.13 -11.12 30.35
C ALA A 33 -19.15 -11.19 31.45
N GLU A 34 -18.95 -12.18 32.31
CA GLU A 34 -19.67 -12.32 33.58
C GLU A 34 -19.14 -11.37 34.64
N GLU A 35 -20.07 -10.84 35.44
CA GLU A 35 -19.89 -9.82 36.46
C GLU A 35 -19.07 -10.34 37.65
N GLN A 36 -17.87 -9.78 37.85
CA GLN A 36 -17.17 -9.80 39.13
C GLN A 36 -16.93 -8.37 39.63
N THR A 37 -17.49 -8.07 40.78
CA THR A 37 -17.40 -6.79 41.50
C THR A 37 -15.99 -6.63 42.05
N GLU A 38 -15.16 -5.77 41.48
CA GLU A 38 -13.94 -5.27 42.09
C GLU A 38 -13.98 -3.74 42.25
N ALA A 39 -13.26 -3.27 43.29
CA ALA A 39 -13.21 -1.88 43.73
C ALA A 39 -12.74 -0.91 42.63
N PRO A 40 -13.04 0.40 42.70
CA PRO A 40 -12.77 1.32 41.62
C PRO A 40 -11.26 1.47 41.39
N ALA A 41 -10.78 0.85 40.33
CA ALA A 41 -9.50 1.22 39.73
C ALA A 41 -9.62 2.65 39.19
N GLN A 42 -8.67 3.51 39.53
CA GLN A 42 -8.55 4.82 38.90
C GLN A 42 -8.41 4.57 37.38
N GLU A 43 -9.38 5.03 36.60
CA GLU A 43 -9.25 5.11 35.16
C GLU A 43 -8.07 6.06 34.86
N GLU A 44 -6.91 5.51 34.52
CA GLU A 44 -5.91 6.25 33.77
C GLU A 44 -6.59 6.64 32.45
N THR A 45 -6.97 7.91 32.31
CA THR A 45 -7.45 8.43 31.03
C THR A 45 -6.30 8.25 30.04
N ALA A 46 -6.46 7.31 29.10
CA ALA A 46 -5.52 7.14 28.01
C ALA A 46 -5.30 8.52 27.33
N ALA A 47 -4.05 8.86 27.03
CA ALA A 47 -3.75 10.07 26.30
C ALA A 47 -4.51 10.06 24.97
N GLU A 48 -5.06 11.20 24.58
CA GLU A 48 -5.77 11.36 23.31
C GLU A 48 -4.99 12.32 22.42
N HIS A 49 -5.01 12.04 21.13
CA HIS A 49 -4.36 12.84 20.09
C HIS A 49 -5.40 13.35 19.10
N THR A 50 -5.16 14.54 18.58
CA THR A 50 -6.02 15.14 17.55
C THR A 50 -5.58 14.71 16.17
N VAL A 51 -6.52 14.17 15.37
CA VAL A 51 -6.34 13.92 13.94
C VAL A 51 -7.12 14.97 13.17
N THR A 52 -6.39 15.85 12.45
CA THR A 52 -6.97 16.92 11.64
C THR A 52 -6.86 16.57 10.16
N TYR A 53 -8.00 16.57 9.48
CA TYR A 53 -8.13 16.26 8.07
C TYR A 53 -8.31 17.55 7.28
N TYR A 54 -7.35 17.86 6.43
CA TYR A 54 -7.34 19.06 5.58
C TYR A 54 -7.77 18.74 4.16
N ASP A 55 -8.33 19.74 3.46
CA ASP A 55 -8.50 19.69 2.01
C ASP A 55 -7.13 19.74 1.31
N SER A 56 -7.12 19.54 0.00
CA SER A 56 -5.93 19.62 -0.86
C SER A 56 -5.21 20.96 -0.83
N ASP A 57 -5.87 22.04 -0.38
CA ASP A 57 -5.24 23.35 -0.17
C ASP A 57 -4.31 23.41 1.06
N GLY A 58 -4.29 22.35 1.88
CA GLY A 58 -3.47 22.25 3.09
C GLY A 58 -3.89 23.14 4.25
N THR A 59 -4.98 23.87 4.12
CA THR A 59 -5.43 24.90 5.10
C THR A 59 -6.89 24.76 5.53
N THR A 60 -7.77 24.35 4.63
CA THR A 60 -9.19 24.13 4.91
C THR A 60 -9.38 22.84 5.70
N VAL A 61 -9.89 22.93 6.92
CA VAL A 61 -10.19 21.77 7.75
C VAL A 61 -11.50 21.14 7.31
N LEU A 62 -11.45 19.89 6.83
CA LEU A 62 -12.63 19.11 6.47
C LEU A 62 -13.24 18.41 7.68
N LYS A 63 -12.40 17.91 8.60
CA LYS A 63 -12.82 17.17 9.79
C LYS A 63 -11.74 17.20 10.85
N THR A 64 -12.14 17.08 12.12
CA THR A 64 -11.25 16.82 13.25
C THR A 64 -11.81 15.68 14.08
N LYS A 65 -10.96 14.75 14.47
CA LYS A 65 -11.28 13.60 15.32
C LYS A 65 -10.24 13.44 16.41
N THR A 66 -10.62 12.84 17.53
CA THR A 66 -9.69 12.36 18.55
C THR A 66 -9.45 10.87 18.36
N ALA A 67 -8.21 10.44 18.57
CA ALA A 67 -7.80 9.05 18.64
C ALA A 67 -7.10 8.81 20.00
N ALA A 68 -7.41 7.72 20.68
CA ALA A 68 -6.66 7.31 21.86
C ALA A 68 -5.20 7.01 21.48
N ASP A 69 -4.26 7.21 22.40
CA ASP A 69 -2.85 6.88 22.17
C ASP A 69 -2.70 5.41 21.73
N GLY A 70 -2.05 5.21 20.58
CA GLY A 70 -1.87 3.89 19.96
C GLY A 70 -3.06 3.35 19.17
N ALA A 71 -4.21 4.03 19.13
CA ALA A 71 -5.30 3.70 18.23
C ALA A 71 -4.98 4.16 16.80
N CYS A 72 -5.71 3.64 15.81
CA CYS A 72 -5.61 4.09 14.42
C CYS A 72 -6.55 5.27 14.15
N ALA A 73 -6.19 6.12 13.18
CA ALA A 73 -7.06 7.17 12.69
C ALA A 73 -8.31 6.59 12.00
N GLU A 74 -9.44 7.32 12.07
CA GLU A 74 -10.66 6.94 11.36
C GLU A 74 -10.59 7.37 9.89
N GLU A 75 -10.65 6.43 8.97
CA GLU A 75 -10.73 6.74 7.54
C GLU A 75 -12.14 7.19 7.15
N PHE A 76 -12.24 8.18 6.25
CA PHE A 76 -13.48 8.54 5.57
C PHE A 76 -13.17 9.08 4.17
N THR A 77 -14.18 9.08 3.29
CA THR A 77 -14.08 9.61 1.93
C THR A 77 -14.77 10.98 1.88
N PRO A 78 -14.02 12.09 1.74
CA PRO A 78 -14.60 13.40 1.52
C PRO A 78 -15.11 13.53 0.08
N GLU A 79 -16.12 14.40 -0.12
CA GLU A 79 -16.65 14.71 -1.44
C GLU A 79 -16.25 16.13 -1.84
N LYS A 80 -15.86 16.31 -3.12
CA LYS A 80 -15.56 17.59 -3.73
C LYS A 80 -16.15 17.65 -5.13
N ALA A 81 -16.93 18.71 -5.43
CA ALA A 81 -17.66 18.80 -6.68
C ALA A 81 -16.73 18.85 -7.89
N GLY A 82 -16.89 17.90 -8.81
CA GLY A 82 -16.10 17.81 -10.05
C GLY A 82 -14.70 17.19 -9.88
N GLU A 83 -14.38 16.70 -8.69
CA GLU A 83 -13.10 16.05 -8.42
C GLU A 83 -13.31 14.66 -7.80
N THR A 84 -12.38 13.77 -8.03
CA THR A 84 -12.34 12.42 -7.46
C THR A 84 -11.35 12.39 -6.29
N PHE A 85 -11.79 11.87 -5.15
CA PHE A 85 -10.90 11.63 -4.01
C PHE A 85 -9.98 10.44 -4.30
N VAL A 86 -8.67 10.64 -4.16
CA VAL A 86 -7.65 9.64 -4.47
C VAL A 86 -6.89 9.12 -3.23
N GLY A 87 -7.19 9.67 -2.07
CA GLY A 87 -6.65 9.17 -0.79
C GLY A 87 -6.23 10.26 0.17
N TRP A 88 -5.82 9.84 1.37
CA TRP A 88 -5.24 10.69 2.41
C TRP A 88 -3.72 10.62 2.37
N TYR A 89 -3.08 11.76 2.61
CA TYR A 89 -1.63 11.92 2.57
C TYR A 89 -1.10 12.48 3.88
N ALA A 90 0.10 12.06 4.27
CA ALA A 90 0.76 12.48 5.50
C ALA A 90 1.45 13.85 5.40
N THR A 91 1.55 14.41 4.19
CA THR A 91 2.19 15.70 3.93
C THR A 91 1.37 16.53 2.97
N PRO A 92 1.41 17.88 3.06
CA PRO A 92 0.67 18.75 2.14
C PRO A 92 1.19 18.67 0.69
N GLN A 93 2.41 18.14 0.47
CA GLN A 93 2.96 17.87 -0.87
C GLN A 93 2.46 16.57 -1.48
N MET A 94 1.56 15.84 -0.79
CA MET A 94 0.99 14.55 -1.25
C MET A 94 2.05 13.48 -1.56
N SER A 95 3.27 13.61 -1.05
CA SER A 95 4.40 12.74 -1.39
C SER A 95 4.32 11.34 -0.79
N ARG A 96 3.50 11.17 0.24
CA ARG A 96 3.33 9.88 0.92
C ARG A 96 1.89 9.65 1.33
N LYS A 97 1.28 8.62 0.77
CA LYS A 97 -0.06 8.16 1.17
C LYS A 97 -0.05 7.75 2.64
N TYR A 98 -1.09 8.13 3.39
CA TYR A 98 -1.22 7.75 4.79
C TYR A 98 -1.71 6.30 4.90
N ASP A 99 -1.06 5.53 5.76
CA ASP A 99 -1.46 4.17 6.10
C ASP A 99 -2.33 4.21 7.36
N PHE A 100 -3.62 3.94 7.21
CA PHE A 100 -4.58 3.89 8.33
C PHE A 100 -4.37 2.69 9.27
N GLY A 101 -3.46 1.78 8.97
CA GLY A 101 -2.94 0.78 9.91
C GLY A 101 -1.91 1.36 10.90
N THR A 102 -1.45 2.59 10.69
CA THR A 102 -0.48 3.26 11.56
C THR A 102 -1.14 3.74 12.86
N GLN A 103 -0.54 3.41 13.99
CA GLN A 103 -0.98 3.90 15.31
C GLN A 103 -0.69 5.40 15.46
N VAL A 104 -1.69 6.15 15.91
CA VAL A 104 -1.58 7.56 16.27
C VAL A 104 -0.93 7.67 17.65
N LYS A 105 0.21 8.36 17.75
CA LYS A 105 0.96 8.59 19.00
C LYS A 105 1.26 10.06 19.27
N GLU A 106 0.79 10.92 18.38
CA GLU A 106 0.90 12.39 18.45
C GLU A 106 -0.19 13.02 17.61
N ASP A 107 -0.41 14.31 17.76
CA ASP A 107 -1.35 15.05 16.93
C ASP A 107 -0.96 14.89 15.44
N THR A 108 -1.91 14.48 14.63
CA THR A 108 -1.66 14.06 13.24
C THR A 108 -2.45 14.93 12.27
N ALA A 109 -1.79 15.42 11.24
CA ALA A 109 -2.41 16.13 10.12
C ALA A 109 -2.46 15.21 8.89
N LEU A 110 -3.63 15.13 8.25
CA LEU A 110 -3.86 14.39 7.02
C LEU A 110 -4.41 15.31 5.95
N TYR A 111 -3.98 15.12 4.71
CA TYR A 111 -4.30 15.98 3.57
C TYR A 111 -5.03 15.18 2.51
N ALA A 112 -6.20 15.67 2.07
CA ALA A 112 -6.99 15.02 1.04
C ALA A 112 -6.36 15.21 -0.34
N GLY A 113 -6.13 14.13 -1.07
CA GLY A 113 -5.82 14.20 -2.49
C GLY A 113 -7.10 14.19 -3.30
N PHE A 114 -7.25 15.17 -4.19
CA PHE A 114 -8.34 15.25 -5.16
C PHE A 114 -7.76 15.48 -6.54
N THR A 115 -8.36 14.86 -7.54
CA THR A 115 -7.97 15.03 -8.94
C THR A 115 -9.20 14.98 -9.84
N SER A 116 -9.07 15.55 -11.02
CA SER A 116 -10.05 15.37 -12.11
C SER A 116 -9.47 14.42 -13.16
N TYR A 117 -10.35 13.66 -13.83
CA TYR A 117 -9.92 12.78 -14.90
C TYR A 117 -9.22 13.53 -16.02
N VAL A 118 -7.99 13.11 -16.34
CA VAL A 118 -7.24 13.48 -17.54
C VAL A 118 -6.81 12.18 -18.21
N GLU A 119 -7.08 12.03 -19.49
CA GLU A 119 -6.71 10.82 -20.22
C GLU A 119 -5.19 10.64 -20.26
N ASP A 120 -4.72 9.46 -19.85
CA ASP A 120 -3.32 9.05 -19.97
C ASP A 120 -3.10 8.34 -21.32
N THR A 121 -2.28 8.92 -22.15
CA THR A 121 -1.93 8.36 -23.47
C THR A 121 -0.59 7.62 -23.48
N ARG A 122 0.08 7.53 -22.33
CA ARG A 122 1.35 6.84 -22.19
C ARG A 122 1.17 5.32 -22.27
N THR A 123 2.22 4.61 -22.62
CA THR A 123 2.29 3.15 -22.58
C THR A 123 3.11 2.74 -21.37
N PHE A 124 2.63 1.75 -20.62
CA PHE A 124 3.35 1.19 -19.48
C PHE A 124 3.80 -0.23 -19.82
N VAL A 125 5.04 -0.53 -19.45
CA VAL A 125 5.66 -1.84 -19.68
C VAL A 125 6.31 -2.35 -18.39
N ILE A 126 6.23 -3.65 -18.14
CA ILE A 126 7.01 -4.27 -17.09
C ILE A 126 8.45 -4.49 -17.59
N VAL A 127 9.41 -4.02 -16.81
CA VAL A 127 10.84 -4.23 -17.06
C VAL A 127 11.47 -4.83 -15.82
N GLY A 128 12.36 -5.79 -16.01
CA GLY A 128 12.94 -6.48 -14.88
C GLY A 128 13.86 -7.61 -15.30
N SER A 129 14.27 -8.40 -14.32
CA SER A 129 15.09 -9.60 -14.52
C SER A 129 14.60 -10.70 -13.58
N GLY A 130 14.59 -11.93 -14.04
CA GLY A 130 14.12 -13.06 -13.26
C GLY A 130 14.08 -14.36 -14.05
N THR A 131 13.43 -15.36 -13.46
CA THR A 131 13.21 -16.69 -14.07
C THR A 131 11.91 -16.79 -14.85
N GLY A 132 10.92 -15.94 -14.53
CA GLY A 132 9.68 -15.84 -15.29
C GLY A 132 9.94 -15.45 -16.74
N ALA A 133 9.28 -16.08 -17.71
CA ALA A 133 9.56 -15.92 -19.15
C ALA A 133 9.53 -14.44 -19.58
N VAL A 134 8.55 -13.67 -19.11
CA VAL A 134 8.38 -12.25 -19.45
C VAL A 134 9.55 -11.41 -18.93
N LEU A 135 10.00 -11.62 -17.70
CA LEU A 135 11.13 -10.88 -17.12
C LEU A 135 12.48 -11.34 -17.63
N ALA A 136 12.65 -12.64 -17.87
CA ALA A 136 13.87 -13.20 -18.46
C ALA A 136 14.09 -12.64 -19.88
N GLU A 137 13.02 -12.45 -20.66
CA GLU A 137 13.08 -11.82 -21.98
C GLU A 137 13.31 -10.31 -21.87
N SER A 138 12.65 -9.64 -20.92
CA SER A 138 12.77 -8.19 -20.71
C SER A 138 14.20 -7.78 -20.43
N ASP A 139 14.92 -8.52 -19.55
CA ASP A 139 16.29 -8.23 -19.10
C ASP A 139 16.52 -6.73 -18.90
N TRP A 140 15.73 -6.13 -17.99
CA TRP A 140 15.73 -4.69 -17.67
C TRP A 140 15.48 -3.78 -18.88
N GLY A 141 14.64 -4.21 -19.81
CA GLY A 141 14.21 -3.41 -20.97
C GLY A 141 15.07 -3.64 -22.22
N ALA A 142 15.91 -4.67 -22.23
CA ALA A 142 16.64 -5.08 -23.44
C ALA A 142 15.67 -5.53 -24.55
N VAL A 143 14.56 -6.17 -24.15
CA VAL A 143 13.43 -6.49 -25.03
C VAL A 143 12.15 -5.94 -24.42
N ILE A 144 11.40 -5.18 -25.19
CA ILE A 144 10.07 -4.68 -24.89
C ILE A 144 9.15 -5.07 -26.04
N GLY A 145 8.20 -5.91 -25.76
CA GLY A 145 7.22 -6.42 -26.72
C GLY A 145 5.81 -6.44 -26.13
N GLU A 146 4.94 -7.16 -26.79
CA GLU A 146 3.54 -7.33 -26.37
C GLU A 146 3.46 -7.97 -24.98
N ALA A 147 4.30 -8.98 -24.71
CA ALA A 147 4.31 -9.70 -23.43
C ALA A 147 4.70 -8.83 -22.24
N GLN A 148 5.48 -7.76 -22.45
CA GLN A 148 5.89 -6.82 -21.43
C GLN A 148 4.96 -5.62 -21.31
N THR A 149 4.07 -5.40 -22.29
CA THR A 149 3.21 -4.21 -22.36
C THR A 149 1.93 -4.43 -21.58
N MET A 150 1.60 -3.48 -20.70
CA MET A 150 0.33 -3.45 -19.98
C MET A 150 -0.82 -3.09 -20.93
N THR A 151 -1.96 -3.72 -20.72
CA THR A 151 -3.20 -3.39 -21.44
C THR A 151 -3.90 -2.24 -20.74
N LYS A 152 -4.20 -1.15 -21.48
CA LYS A 152 -5.04 -0.07 -20.97
C LYS A 152 -6.50 -0.52 -21.05
N GLU A 153 -7.21 -0.43 -19.92
CA GLU A 153 -8.63 -0.70 -19.84
C GLU A 153 -9.46 0.51 -20.37
N GLU A 154 -10.58 0.22 -21.01
CA GLU A 154 -11.56 1.27 -21.37
C GLU A 154 -12.28 1.72 -20.10
N ASN A 155 -11.98 2.95 -19.64
CA ASN A 155 -12.58 3.54 -18.44
C ASN A 155 -12.61 5.07 -18.59
N ASP A 156 -13.77 5.67 -18.35
CA ASP A 156 -13.99 7.12 -18.49
C ASP A 156 -13.70 7.89 -17.18
N GLU A 157 -13.39 7.19 -16.08
CA GLU A 157 -13.22 7.78 -14.76
C GLU A 157 -11.79 7.65 -14.23
N ALA A 158 -11.02 6.70 -14.75
CA ALA A 158 -9.65 6.42 -14.30
C ALA A 158 -8.79 5.85 -15.44
N ASN A 159 -7.49 6.12 -15.41
CA ASN A 159 -6.52 5.46 -16.29
C ASN A 159 -6.03 4.18 -15.62
N VAL A 160 -6.52 3.06 -16.09
CA VAL A 160 -6.25 1.73 -15.53
C VAL A 160 -5.49 0.90 -16.55
N TYR A 161 -4.36 0.34 -16.13
CA TYR A 161 -3.53 -0.55 -16.92
C TYR A 161 -3.36 -1.87 -16.19
N THR A 162 -3.47 -2.99 -16.91
CA THR A 162 -3.35 -4.33 -16.34
C THR A 162 -2.31 -5.17 -17.06
N ILE A 163 -1.68 -6.07 -16.32
CA ILE A 163 -0.84 -7.13 -16.85
C ILE A 163 -0.95 -8.37 -15.96
N THR A 164 -1.07 -9.54 -16.57
CA THR A 164 -1.08 -10.83 -15.86
C THR A 164 0.10 -11.68 -16.32
N LEU A 165 0.91 -12.15 -15.36
CA LEU A 165 2.10 -12.93 -15.66
C LEU A 165 2.50 -13.83 -14.50
N ASP A 166 3.29 -14.84 -14.82
CA ASP A 166 3.94 -15.71 -13.82
C ASP A 166 5.25 -15.09 -13.36
N LEU A 167 5.42 -15.02 -12.03
CA LEU A 167 6.60 -14.50 -11.36
C LEU A 167 7.12 -15.52 -10.34
N TYR A 168 8.42 -15.51 -10.11
CA TYR A 168 9.09 -16.44 -9.21
C TYR A 168 9.84 -15.69 -8.11
N ALA A 169 9.96 -16.32 -6.95
CA ALA A 169 10.68 -15.72 -5.82
C ALA A 169 12.11 -15.33 -6.21
N GLY A 170 12.46 -14.07 -5.96
CA GLY A 170 13.72 -13.46 -6.37
C GLY A 170 13.65 -12.67 -7.69
N ASP A 171 12.58 -12.78 -8.47
CA ASP A 171 12.35 -11.93 -9.64
C ASP A 171 12.24 -10.47 -9.20
N GLN A 172 12.83 -9.55 -9.98
CA GLN A 172 12.79 -8.12 -9.70
C GLN A 172 12.28 -7.35 -10.90
N PHE A 173 11.43 -6.33 -10.66
CA PHE A 173 10.84 -5.55 -11.74
C PHE A 173 10.40 -4.15 -11.30
N GLN A 174 10.06 -3.33 -12.30
CA GLN A 174 9.35 -2.05 -12.21
C GLN A 174 8.43 -1.90 -13.42
N PHE A 175 7.57 -0.88 -13.38
CA PHE A 175 6.79 -0.46 -14.54
C PHE A 175 7.41 0.82 -15.14
N ALA A 176 7.90 0.74 -16.36
CA ALA A 176 8.50 1.84 -17.08
C ALA A 176 7.51 2.49 -18.06
N ILE A 177 7.67 3.79 -18.31
CA ILE A 177 6.84 4.53 -19.24
C ILE A 177 7.49 4.50 -20.62
N ASN A 178 6.74 4.13 -21.64
CA ASN A 178 7.17 4.13 -23.05
C ASN A 178 8.52 3.41 -23.26
N GLY A 179 8.85 2.46 -22.38
CA GLY A 179 10.16 1.79 -22.41
C GLY A 179 11.34 2.66 -21.95
N SER A 180 11.08 3.76 -21.26
CA SER A 180 12.09 4.68 -20.75
C SER A 180 12.28 4.52 -19.22
N TRP A 181 13.50 4.77 -18.76
CA TRP A 181 13.86 4.81 -17.33
C TRP A 181 13.72 6.20 -16.70
N GLU A 182 13.08 7.14 -17.37
CA GLU A 182 12.97 8.52 -16.88
C GLU A 182 11.89 8.68 -15.81
N ASP A 183 10.82 7.87 -15.86
CA ASP A 183 9.72 7.95 -14.89
C ASP A 183 9.10 6.58 -14.67
N GLN A 184 9.64 5.84 -13.71
CA GLN A 184 9.18 4.48 -13.38
C GLN A 184 8.16 4.47 -12.25
N ARG A 185 7.41 3.36 -12.18
CA ARG A 185 6.58 3.00 -11.03
C ARG A 185 7.15 1.74 -10.39
N GLY A 186 7.71 1.90 -9.19
CA GLY A 186 8.36 0.83 -8.44
C GLY A 186 7.63 0.51 -7.14
N PHE A 187 8.38 0.00 -6.18
CA PHE A 187 7.88 -0.54 -4.90
C PHE A 187 7.03 0.46 -4.11
N GLY A 188 7.40 1.74 -4.08
CA GLY A 188 6.68 2.75 -3.30
C GLY A 188 5.30 3.13 -3.84
N TYR A 189 4.93 2.66 -5.03
CA TYR A 189 3.58 2.82 -5.58
C TYR A 189 2.63 1.68 -5.19
N MET A 190 3.15 0.59 -4.61
CA MET A 190 2.31 -0.52 -4.17
C MET A 190 1.45 -0.13 -2.97
N THR A 191 0.16 -0.38 -3.05
CA THR A 191 -0.79 -0.08 -1.95
C THR A 191 -0.71 -1.09 -0.82
N THR A 192 -0.33 -2.33 -1.12
CA THR A 192 -0.05 -3.40 -0.17
C THR A 192 1.02 -4.32 -0.71
N ILE A 193 1.79 -4.93 0.16
CA ILE A 193 2.83 -5.93 -0.16
C ILE A 193 2.53 -7.29 0.44
N ALA A 194 1.49 -7.38 1.27
CA ALA A 194 1.13 -8.60 1.99
C ALA A 194 -0.37 -8.89 1.90
N GLN A 195 -0.71 -10.15 1.99
CA GLN A 195 -2.08 -10.65 2.09
C GLN A 195 -2.11 -11.81 3.08
N ASP A 196 -3.14 -11.87 3.96
CA ASP A 196 -3.33 -12.92 4.95
C ASP A 196 -2.10 -13.24 5.81
N GLY A 197 -1.34 -12.18 6.17
CA GLY A 197 -0.12 -12.29 6.97
C GLY A 197 1.11 -12.79 6.20
N THR A 198 1.01 -13.03 4.91
CA THR A 198 2.12 -13.41 4.03
C THR A 198 2.61 -12.20 3.23
N GLU A 199 3.90 -11.91 3.29
CA GLU A 199 4.54 -10.90 2.46
C GLU A 199 4.86 -11.49 1.08
N TYR A 200 4.29 -10.89 0.04
CA TYR A 200 4.43 -11.32 -1.35
C TYR A 200 5.50 -10.53 -2.10
N PHE A 201 5.75 -9.29 -1.69
CA PHE A 201 6.70 -8.40 -2.36
C PHE A 201 7.59 -7.68 -1.35
N LYS A 202 8.82 -7.36 -1.79
CA LYS A 202 9.84 -6.65 -0.99
C LYS A 202 10.44 -5.50 -1.78
N ASN A 203 10.96 -4.52 -1.06
CA ASN A 203 11.83 -3.51 -1.62
C ASN A 203 13.24 -4.09 -1.79
N SER A 204 13.75 -4.12 -3.01
CA SER A 204 15.11 -4.62 -3.29
C SER A 204 16.09 -3.52 -3.72
N GLY A 205 15.70 -2.25 -3.56
CA GLY A 205 16.51 -1.11 -3.94
C GLY A 205 16.42 -0.78 -5.43
N GLY A 206 17.22 0.18 -5.87
CA GLY A 206 17.27 0.67 -7.24
C GLY A 206 18.35 1.74 -7.40
N ILE A 207 18.44 2.40 -8.56
CA ILE A 207 19.44 3.42 -8.85
C ILE A 207 18.84 4.81 -8.61
N GLY A 208 19.56 5.67 -7.88
CA GLY A 208 19.26 7.11 -7.76
C GLY A 208 17.97 7.42 -7.00
N GLU A 209 17.79 6.79 -5.87
CA GLU A 209 16.51 6.79 -5.21
C GLU A 209 16.23 7.99 -4.34
N THR A 210 15.21 8.68 -4.69
CA THR A 210 14.41 9.46 -3.76
C THR A 210 13.41 8.52 -3.09
N GLY A 211 13.83 7.87 -2.04
CA GLY A 211 12.98 6.96 -1.29
C GLY A 211 12.54 5.70 -2.06
N ALA A 212 11.59 4.98 -1.50
CA ALA A 212 11.15 3.68 -1.99
C ALA A 212 10.32 3.70 -3.28
N LYS A 213 9.87 4.87 -3.75
CA LYS A 213 8.90 4.93 -4.86
C LYS A 213 9.40 4.29 -6.15
N LYS A 214 10.64 4.57 -6.51
CA LYS A 214 11.27 4.05 -7.74
C LYS A 214 12.20 2.86 -7.47
N SER A 215 12.14 2.26 -6.29
CA SER A 215 12.88 1.04 -5.96
C SER A 215 12.29 -0.17 -6.69
N ASN A 216 13.14 -1.17 -6.94
CA ASN A 216 12.68 -2.43 -7.54
C ASN A 216 11.70 -3.16 -6.62
N ILE A 217 10.69 -3.77 -7.23
CA ILE A 217 9.79 -4.71 -6.58
C ILE A 217 10.42 -6.10 -6.70
N GLU A 218 10.72 -6.74 -5.58
CA GLU A 218 11.19 -8.13 -5.54
C GLU A 218 10.05 -9.05 -5.15
N VAL A 219 9.90 -10.14 -5.88
CA VAL A 219 8.90 -11.18 -5.63
C VAL A 219 9.38 -12.07 -4.48
N ALA A 220 8.59 -12.20 -3.42
CA ALA A 220 8.87 -13.10 -2.30
C ALA A 220 8.17 -14.45 -2.42
N VAL A 221 7.02 -14.50 -3.08
CA VAL A 221 6.22 -15.71 -3.28
C VAL A 221 6.01 -15.95 -4.77
N SER A 222 6.41 -17.11 -5.28
CA SER A 222 6.16 -17.48 -6.68
C SER A 222 4.66 -17.67 -6.95
N GLY A 223 4.19 -17.20 -8.11
CA GLY A 223 2.79 -17.35 -8.50
C GLY A 223 2.43 -16.62 -9.77
N ASN A 224 1.17 -16.80 -10.18
CA ASN A 224 0.54 -15.99 -11.22
C ASN A 224 -0.07 -14.74 -10.57
N TYR A 225 0.24 -13.57 -11.13
CA TYR A 225 -0.20 -12.29 -10.61
C TYR A 225 -0.84 -11.44 -11.68
N THR A 226 -1.92 -10.75 -11.32
CA THR A 226 -2.45 -9.63 -12.09
C THR A 226 -2.09 -8.35 -11.37
N PHE A 227 -1.32 -7.48 -12.01
CA PHE A 227 -1.06 -6.12 -11.54
C PHE A 227 -2.01 -5.14 -12.20
N THR A 228 -2.47 -4.18 -11.42
CA THR A 228 -3.26 -3.05 -11.88
C THR A 228 -2.54 -1.77 -11.50
N LEU A 229 -2.13 -1.00 -12.49
CA LEU A 229 -1.57 0.34 -12.33
C LEU A 229 -2.67 1.36 -12.63
N THR A 230 -2.96 2.25 -11.69
CA THR A 230 -3.86 3.39 -11.88
C THR A 230 -3.04 4.66 -11.91
N THR A 231 -3.23 5.50 -12.94
CA THR A 231 -2.42 6.70 -13.16
C THR A 231 -3.27 7.96 -13.25
N TYR A 232 -2.66 9.08 -12.85
CA TYR A 232 -3.26 10.41 -12.83
C TYR A 232 -2.26 11.42 -13.46
N PRO A 233 -2.23 11.51 -14.80
CA PRO A 233 -1.32 12.43 -15.48
C PRO A 233 -1.66 13.88 -15.18
N GLY A 234 -0.62 14.71 -15.03
CA GLY A 234 -0.76 16.13 -14.70
C GLY A 234 -0.77 16.43 -13.19
N GLU A 235 -0.79 15.42 -12.36
CA GLU A 235 -0.62 15.56 -10.90
C GLU A 235 0.85 15.35 -10.49
N ASP A 236 1.74 16.00 -11.23
CA ASP A 236 3.19 15.86 -11.05
C ASP A 236 3.65 16.66 -9.83
N VAL A 237 4.43 16.01 -8.98
CA VAL A 237 5.13 16.62 -7.85
C VAL A 237 6.58 16.20 -7.90
N TYR A 238 7.48 17.18 -8.04
CA TYR A 238 8.91 16.92 -8.18
C TYR A 238 9.62 17.06 -6.84
N ASP A 239 10.49 16.10 -6.50
CA ASP A 239 11.38 16.21 -5.35
C ASP A 239 12.58 17.11 -5.72
N THR A 240 12.39 18.41 -5.54
CA THR A 240 13.39 19.43 -5.85
C THR A 240 14.51 19.54 -4.80
N GLU A 241 14.36 18.86 -3.66
CA GLU A 241 15.35 18.84 -2.60
C GLU A 241 16.41 17.75 -2.78
N ASP A 242 16.19 16.81 -3.72
CA ASP A 242 17.18 15.79 -4.04
C ASP A 242 18.44 16.42 -4.66
N SER A 243 19.61 16.00 -4.17
CA SER A 243 20.90 16.53 -4.59
C SER A 243 21.26 16.29 -6.07
N TYR A 244 20.56 15.37 -6.72
CA TYR A 244 20.72 15.06 -8.15
C TYR A 244 19.61 15.68 -9.03
N TYR A 245 18.66 16.41 -8.43
CA TYR A 245 17.62 17.09 -9.19
C TYR A 245 18.20 18.19 -10.10
N THR A 246 17.78 18.20 -11.36
CA THR A 246 17.96 19.29 -12.30
C THR A 246 16.72 19.39 -13.18
N GLU A 247 16.48 20.54 -13.81
CA GLU A 247 15.36 20.70 -14.75
C GLU A 247 15.44 19.72 -15.96
N GLU A 248 16.65 19.26 -16.30
CA GLU A 248 16.87 18.29 -17.37
C GLU A 248 16.53 16.86 -16.95
N THR A 249 16.69 16.54 -15.65
CA THR A 249 16.48 15.21 -15.10
C THR A 249 15.23 15.11 -14.22
N LYS A 250 14.41 16.14 -14.17
CA LYS A 250 13.28 16.28 -13.24
C LYS A 250 12.33 15.10 -13.23
N GLU A 251 12.12 14.43 -14.39
CA GLU A 251 11.20 13.28 -14.46
C GLU A 251 11.67 12.09 -13.63
N ASN A 252 12.98 11.97 -13.36
CA ASN A 252 13.49 10.97 -12.43
C ASN A 252 13.05 11.24 -10.97
N PHE A 253 12.66 12.46 -10.68
CA PHE A 253 12.25 12.94 -9.35
C PHE A 253 10.76 13.26 -9.26
N ASN A 254 10.00 12.90 -10.30
CA ASN A 254 8.55 13.00 -10.27
C ASN A 254 7.97 11.95 -9.30
N MET A 255 7.30 12.43 -8.27
CA MET A 255 6.72 11.58 -7.22
C MET A 255 5.41 10.93 -7.64
N ASN A 256 4.72 11.48 -8.67
CA ASN A 256 3.40 11.04 -9.16
C ASN A 256 2.51 10.58 -8.00
N PRO A 257 2.13 11.47 -7.08
CA PRO A 257 1.68 11.11 -5.74
C PRO A 257 0.41 10.28 -5.71
N TYR A 258 -0.39 10.36 -6.78
CA TYR A 258 -1.69 9.69 -6.87
C TYR A 258 -1.64 8.34 -7.59
N ASP A 259 -0.57 8.06 -8.33
CA ASP A 259 -0.41 6.78 -9.01
C ASP A 259 -0.31 5.63 -8.00
N THR A 260 -0.92 4.50 -8.33
CA THR A 260 -0.95 3.33 -7.44
C THR A 260 -0.79 2.05 -8.21
N ILE A 261 -0.14 1.07 -7.57
CA ILE A 261 -0.06 -0.32 -8.01
C ILE A 261 -0.83 -1.18 -7.01
N THR A 262 -1.84 -1.89 -7.50
CA THR A 262 -2.50 -2.98 -6.79
C THR A 262 -2.18 -4.32 -7.47
N TRP A 263 -2.42 -5.43 -6.77
CA TRP A 263 -2.17 -6.75 -7.31
C TRP A 263 -3.16 -7.79 -6.80
N THR A 264 -3.32 -8.84 -7.57
CA THR A 264 -4.09 -10.03 -7.21
C THR A 264 -3.21 -11.26 -7.40
N TYR A 265 -3.17 -12.14 -6.41
CA TYR A 265 -2.56 -13.46 -6.52
C TYR A 265 -3.60 -14.44 -7.11
N ASN A 266 -3.33 -14.98 -8.28
CA ASN A 266 -4.24 -15.87 -9.00
C ASN A 266 -4.00 -17.37 -8.71
N GLY A 267 -2.95 -17.67 -7.95
CA GLY A 267 -2.55 -19.04 -7.64
C GLY A 267 -1.09 -19.32 -8.01
N ALA A 268 -0.71 -20.59 -8.02
CA ALA A 268 0.64 -21.01 -8.41
C ALA A 268 0.95 -20.60 -9.85
N ALA A 269 2.22 -20.27 -10.12
CA ALA A 269 2.70 -20.09 -11.48
C ALA A 269 2.49 -21.37 -12.30
N THR A 270 2.17 -21.22 -13.55
CA THR A 270 2.04 -22.33 -14.51
C THR A 270 3.38 -22.50 -15.22
N ASP A 271 4.03 -23.67 -15.04
CA ASP A 271 5.29 -24.03 -15.71
C ASP A 271 5.17 -24.01 -17.25
#